data_cf9cec5964360b71ed6ed6c686dc904b
#
_entry.id   cf9cec5964360b71ed6ed6c686dc904b
#
_cell.length_a   1.000
_cell.length_b   1.000
_cell.length_c   1.000
_cell.angle_alpha   90.00
_cell.angle_beta   90.00
_cell.angle_gamma   90.00
#
_symmetry.space_group_name_H-M   'P 1'
#
loop_
_entity.id
_entity.type
_entity.pdbx_description
1 polymer ?
#
loop_
_entity_poly.entity_id
_entity_poly.type
_entity_poly.pdbx_seq_one_letter_code
_entity_poly.pdbx_strand_id
1 'polypeptide(L)'
;MELSSLTAVSPVDGRYGDKVSALRGIFSEYGLLKFRVQVEVRWLQKLAAHAAIKEVPAFAADAIGYLDAIVASFSEEDAARIKTIERTTNHDVKAVEYFLKKKWRRSRNCTRFLNSSTLPVLRKISITSPTH
;
A
#
# COMPACT_ATOMS: atom_id res chain seq x y z
N MET A 1 -5.28 -0.37 -31.65
CA MET A 1 -5.28 -1.84 -31.60
C MET A 1 -5.55 -2.23 -30.16
N GLU A 2 -6.65 -2.93 -29.92
CA GLU A 2 -7.01 -3.36 -28.57
C GLU A 2 -6.17 -4.57 -28.12
N LEU A 3 -6.01 -4.72 -26.81
CA LEU A 3 -5.26 -5.84 -26.23
C LEU A 3 -6.04 -7.15 -26.41
N SER A 4 -5.44 -8.10 -27.07
CA SER A 4 -5.96 -9.45 -27.29
C SER A 4 -4.83 -10.47 -27.33
N SER A 5 -5.13 -11.76 -27.41
CA SER A 5 -4.13 -12.80 -27.59
C SER A 5 -3.24 -12.60 -28.83
N LEU A 6 -3.74 -11.89 -29.86
CA LEU A 6 -2.99 -11.60 -31.09
C LEU A 6 -2.15 -10.33 -30.99
N THR A 7 -2.58 -9.38 -30.18
CA THR A 7 -1.96 -8.03 -30.09
C THR A 7 -1.14 -7.84 -28.82
N ALA A 8 -1.15 -8.80 -27.90
CA ALA A 8 -0.35 -8.75 -26.69
C ALA A 8 1.15 -8.79 -27.02
N VAL A 9 1.92 -7.95 -26.34
CA VAL A 9 3.38 -7.86 -26.55
C VAL A 9 4.10 -9.11 -26.05
N SER A 10 3.54 -9.77 -25.03
CA SER A 10 4.11 -10.99 -24.44
C SER A 10 3.14 -12.17 -24.59
N PRO A 11 3.64 -13.37 -24.93
CA PRO A 11 2.83 -14.59 -24.92
C PRO A 11 2.21 -14.89 -23.54
N VAL A 12 2.84 -14.47 -22.45
CA VAL A 12 2.35 -14.65 -21.08
C VAL A 12 1.03 -13.90 -20.87
N ASP A 13 0.89 -12.68 -21.39
CA ASP A 13 -0.34 -11.91 -21.31
C ASP A 13 -1.31 -12.17 -22.48
N GLY A 14 -0.84 -12.81 -23.51
CA GLY A 14 -1.63 -13.16 -24.69
C GLY A 14 -2.04 -14.63 -24.68
N ARG A 15 -1.34 -15.42 -25.50
CA ARG A 15 -1.64 -16.84 -25.77
C ARG A 15 -1.75 -17.72 -24.51
N TYR A 16 -0.92 -17.46 -23.51
CA TYR A 16 -0.88 -18.23 -22.25
C TYR A 16 -1.53 -17.51 -21.07
N GLY A 17 -2.20 -16.39 -21.29
CA GLY A 17 -2.80 -15.55 -20.24
C GLY A 17 -3.72 -16.32 -19.30
N ASP A 18 -4.54 -17.23 -19.82
CA ASP A 18 -5.44 -18.05 -19.00
C ASP A 18 -4.68 -19.07 -18.14
N LYS A 19 -3.60 -19.62 -18.66
CA LYS A 19 -2.78 -20.61 -17.94
C LYS A 19 -2.01 -20.03 -16.79
N VAL A 20 -1.68 -18.73 -16.84
CA VAL A 20 -0.94 -18.00 -15.80
C VAL A 20 -1.84 -17.10 -14.96
N SER A 21 -3.15 -17.18 -15.11
CA SER A 21 -4.12 -16.32 -14.41
C SER A 21 -3.96 -16.36 -12.89
N ALA A 22 -3.64 -17.51 -12.31
CA ALA A 22 -3.39 -17.68 -10.88
C ALA A 22 -2.19 -16.85 -10.36
N LEU A 23 -1.24 -16.50 -11.24
CA LEU A 23 -0.06 -15.71 -10.89
C LEU A 23 -0.32 -14.20 -10.89
N ARG A 24 -1.42 -13.73 -11.47
CA ARG A 24 -1.72 -12.29 -11.58
C ARG A 24 -1.85 -11.61 -10.23
N GLY A 25 -2.38 -12.28 -9.22
CA GLY A 25 -2.48 -11.75 -7.87
C GLY A 25 -1.13 -11.51 -7.17
N ILE A 26 -0.03 -12.03 -7.73
CA ILE A 26 1.32 -11.96 -7.18
C ILE A 26 2.24 -11.12 -8.05
N PHE A 27 2.32 -11.42 -9.35
CA PHE A 27 3.34 -10.88 -10.27
C PHE A 27 2.85 -9.74 -11.15
N SER A 28 1.58 -9.35 -11.06
CA SER A 28 1.08 -8.17 -11.76
C SER A 28 1.40 -6.88 -10.99
N GLU A 29 1.18 -5.73 -11.63
CA GLU A 29 1.24 -4.42 -10.98
C GLU A 29 0.28 -4.35 -9.77
N TYR A 30 -0.90 -4.96 -9.86
CA TYR A 30 -1.82 -5.13 -8.73
C TYR A 30 -1.17 -5.92 -7.59
N GLY A 31 -0.55 -7.06 -7.89
CA GLY A 31 0.16 -7.87 -6.91
C GLY A 31 1.28 -7.11 -6.22
N LEU A 32 2.08 -6.38 -6.98
CA LEU A 32 3.15 -5.53 -6.45
C LEU A 32 2.61 -4.47 -5.48
N LEU A 33 1.56 -3.74 -5.86
CA LEU A 33 0.94 -2.72 -5.00
C LEU A 33 0.32 -3.33 -3.74
N LYS A 34 -0.34 -4.48 -3.86
CA LYS A 34 -0.90 -5.23 -2.74
C LYS A 34 0.18 -5.58 -1.71
N PHE A 35 1.30 -6.13 -2.14
CA PHE A 35 2.39 -6.47 -1.23
C PHE A 35 3.09 -5.25 -0.64
N ARG A 36 3.22 -4.15 -1.39
CA ARG A 36 3.72 -2.88 -0.84
C ARG A 36 2.83 -2.36 0.27
N VAL A 37 1.52 -2.32 0.06
CA VAL A 37 0.56 -1.93 1.11
C VAL A 37 0.69 -2.82 2.34
N GLN A 38 0.81 -4.14 2.13
CA GLN A 38 0.99 -5.09 3.22
C GLN A 38 2.29 -4.83 4.01
N VAL A 39 3.40 -4.61 3.32
CA VAL A 39 4.70 -4.32 3.97
C VAL A 39 4.62 -3.03 4.79
N GLU A 40 4.08 -1.95 4.22
CA GLU A 40 3.94 -0.66 4.92
C GLU A 40 3.06 -0.78 6.17
N VAL A 41 1.94 -1.49 6.08
CA VAL A 41 1.05 -1.73 7.22
C VAL A 41 1.74 -2.56 8.29
N ARG A 42 2.38 -3.68 7.92
CA ARG A 42 3.07 -4.54 8.88
C ARG A 42 4.26 -3.84 9.54
N TRP A 43 4.99 -3.04 8.78
CA TRP A 43 6.07 -2.22 9.30
C TRP A 43 5.56 -1.21 10.33
N LEU A 44 4.50 -0.49 10.03
CA LEU A 44 3.89 0.47 10.95
C LEU A 44 3.40 -0.20 12.24
N GLN A 45 2.75 -1.37 12.14
CA GLN A 45 2.33 -2.16 13.31
C GLN A 45 3.52 -2.61 14.16
N LYS A 46 4.62 -3.02 13.54
CA LYS A 46 5.86 -3.42 14.25
C LYS A 46 6.51 -2.23 14.96
N LEU A 47 6.57 -1.08 14.33
CA LEU A 47 7.07 0.14 14.96
C LEU A 47 6.24 0.52 16.19
N ALA A 48 4.91 0.50 16.06
CA ALA A 48 4.00 0.82 17.18
C ALA A 48 4.07 -0.18 18.34
N ALA A 49 4.43 -1.43 18.06
CA ALA A 49 4.60 -2.46 19.08
C ALA A 49 5.99 -2.45 19.76
N HIS A 50 6.95 -1.66 19.24
CA HIS A 50 8.33 -1.67 19.74
C HIS A 50 8.52 -0.65 20.87
N ALA A 51 8.66 -1.12 22.10
CA ALA A 51 8.72 -0.30 23.30
C ALA A 51 9.85 0.76 23.33
N ALA A 52 10.94 0.53 22.58
CA ALA A 52 12.05 1.48 22.50
C ALA A 52 11.82 2.64 21.54
N ILE A 53 10.79 2.56 20.67
CA ILE A 53 10.43 3.59 19.68
C ILE A 53 9.30 4.43 20.25
N LYS A 54 9.64 5.44 21.03
CA LYS A 54 8.66 6.32 21.71
C LYS A 54 7.97 7.30 20.77
N GLU A 55 8.50 7.52 19.58
CA GLU A 55 7.95 8.40 18.56
C GLU A 55 6.67 7.84 17.92
N VAL A 56 6.46 6.53 18.01
CA VAL A 56 5.25 5.85 17.55
C VAL A 56 4.49 5.36 18.78
N PRO A 57 3.33 5.92 19.09
CA PRO A 57 2.51 5.42 20.19
C PRO A 57 1.99 4.02 19.86
N ALA A 58 1.84 3.19 20.90
CA ALA A 58 1.24 1.88 20.75
C ALA A 58 -0.19 1.98 20.19
N PHE A 59 -0.52 1.13 19.24
CA PHE A 59 -1.85 1.11 18.65
C PHE A 59 -2.82 0.31 19.53
N ALA A 60 -4.05 0.82 19.66
CA ALA A 60 -5.13 0.08 20.25
C ALA A 60 -5.59 -1.08 19.32
N ALA A 61 -6.26 -2.08 19.87
CA ALA A 61 -6.67 -3.26 19.12
C ALA A 61 -7.57 -2.96 17.92
N ASP A 62 -8.44 -1.96 18.04
CA ASP A 62 -9.32 -1.49 16.96
C ASP A 62 -8.54 -0.85 15.81
N ALA A 63 -7.47 -0.11 16.11
CA ALA A 63 -6.59 0.46 15.10
C ALA A 63 -5.79 -0.63 14.35
N ILE A 64 -5.31 -1.64 15.08
CA ILE A 64 -4.63 -2.81 14.48
C ILE A 64 -5.61 -3.55 13.56
N GLY A 65 -6.83 -3.84 14.04
CA GLY A 65 -7.87 -4.51 13.25
C GLY A 65 -8.25 -3.73 11.99
N TYR A 66 -8.30 -2.40 12.07
CA TYR A 66 -8.56 -1.56 10.89
C TYR A 66 -7.43 -1.65 9.86
N LEU A 67 -6.18 -1.62 10.29
CA LEU A 67 -5.02 -1.77 9.41
C LEU A 67 -5.01 -3.15 8.74
N ASP A 68 -5.32 -4.20 9.50
CA ASP A 68 -5.44 -5.57 8.97
C ASP A 68 -6.56 -5.65 7.92
N ALA A 69 -7.69 -4.98 8.17
CA ALA A 69 -8.79 -4.92 7.21
C ALA A 69 -8.40 -4.22 5.91
N ILE A 70 -7.58 -3.16 5.95
CA ILE A 70 -7.06 -2.51 4.74
C ILE A 70 -6.28 -3.50 3.87
N VAL A 71 -5.42 -4.32 4.49
CA VAL A 71 -4.63 -5.33 3.77
C VAL A 71 -5.53 -6.44 3.22
N ALA A 72 -6.44 -6.95 4.03
CA ALA A 72 -7.31 -8.07 3.66
C ALA A 72 -8.31 -7.71 2.56
N SER A 73 -8.82 -6.47 2.56
CA SER A 73 -9.81 -5.96 1.59
C SER A 73 -9.21 -5.19 0.41
N PHE A 74 -7.89 -5.23 0.22
CA PHE A 74 -7.23 -4.51 -0.87
C PHE A 74 -7.74 -4.98 -2.24
N SER A 75 -8.26 -4.06 -3.03
CA SER A 75 -8.91 -4.32 -4.31
C SER A 75 -8.17 -3.68 -5.50
N GLU A 76 -8.57 -4.08 -6.71
CA GLU A 76 -8.06 -3.43 -7.95
C GLU A 76 -8.40 -1.94 -7.99
N GLU A 77 -9.56 -1.52 -7.43
CA GLU A 77 -9.90 -0.11 -7.32
C GLU A 77 -8.94 0.65 -6.39
N ASP A 78 -8.51 0.03 -5.30
CA ASP A 78 -7.51 0.62 -4.41
C ASP A 78 -6.16 0.75 -5.12
N ALA A 79 -5.78 -0.24 -5.92
CA ALA A 79 -4.59 -0.17 -6.76
C ALA A 79 -4.69 0.96 -7.81
N ALA A 80 -5.83 1.11 -8.47
CA ALA A 80 -6.07 2.20 -9.41
C ALA A 80 -5.98 3.58 -8.75
N ARG A 81 -6.46 3.72 -7.50
CA ARG A 81 -6.31 4.95 -6.71
C ARG A 81 -4.85 5.26 -6.40
N ILE A 82 -4.04 4.25 -6.05
CA ILE A 82 -2.60 4.42 -5.83
C ILE A 82 -1.94 4.89 -7.13
N LYS A 83 -2.25 4.28 -8.27
CA LYS A 83 -1.71 4.71 -9.58
C LYS A 83 -2.10 6.15 -9.94
N THR A 84 -3.29 6.57 -9.57
CA THR A 84 -3.72 7.97 -9.76
C THR A 84 -2.89 8.94 -8.91
N ILE A 85 -2.59 8.58 -7.67
CA ILE A 85 -1.72 9.38 -6.79
C ILE A 85 -0.29 9.40 -7.34
N GLU A 86 0.21 8.25 -7.81
CA GLU A 86 1.56 8.11 -8.36
C GLU A 86 1.80 9.05 -9.57
N ARG A 87 0.81 9.23 -10.43
CA ARG A 87 0.88 10.18 -11.56
C ARG A 87 1.19 11.62 -11.12
N THR A 88 0.76 12.00 -9.91
CA THR A 88 0.99 13.34 -9.36
C THR A 88 2.29 13.41 -8.56
N THR A 89 2.61 12.34 -7.81
CA THR A 89 3.80 12.31 -6.94
C THR A 89 5.06 11.92 -7.68
N ASN A 90 4.91 11.28 -8.83
CA ASN A 90 5.97 10.68 -9.63
C ASN A 90 6.88 9.73 -8.82
N HIS A 91 6.30 9.10 -7.79
CA HIS A 91 7.01 8.22 -6.87
C HIS A 91 6.05 7.15 -6.33
N ASP A 92 6.34 5.89 -6.62
CA ASP A 92 5.48 4.73 -6.36
C ASP A 92 5.25 4.45 -4.86
N VAL A 93 6.31 4.37 -4.06
CA VAL A 93 6.20 4.12 -2.61
C VAL A 93 5.49 5.29 -1.91
N LYS A 94 5.77 6.51 -2.34
CA LYS A 94 5.11 7.71 -1.82
C LYS A 94 3.61 7.72 -2.08
N ALA A 95 3.19 7.20 -3.23
CA ALA A 95 1.78 7.05 -3.57
C ALA A 95 1.06 6.09 -2.61
N VAL A 96 1.69 4.98 -2.24
CA VAL A 96 1.17 4.04 -1.24
C VAL A 96 1.03 4.72 0.13
N GLU A 97 2.02 5.49 0.55
CA GLU A 97 1.98 6.25 1.81
C GLU A 97 0.78 7.22 1.84
N TYR A 98 0.57 8.01 0.76
CA TYR A 98 -0.57 8.92 0.65
C TYR A 98 -1.91 8.20 0.64
N PHE A 99 -1.99 7.06 -0.04
CA PHE A 99 -3.18 6.21 -0.04
C PHE A 99 -3.52 5.74 1.37
N LEU A 100 -2.56 5.19 2.12
CA LEU A 100 -2.74 4.74 3.49
C LEU A 100 -3.15 5.88 4.42
N LYS A 101 -2.51 7.04 4.31
CA LYS A 101 -2.91 8.24 5.07
C LYS A 101 -4.35 8.65 4.81
N LYS A 102 -4.80 8.57 3.56
CA LYS A 102 -6.17 8.92 3.18
C LYS A 102 -7.18 7.89 3.73
N LYS A 103 -6.87 6.60 3.67
CA LYS A 103 -7.68 5.54 4.29
C LYS A 103 -7.76 5.73 5.80
N TRP A 104 -6.63 5.95 6.46
CA TRP A 104 -6.53 6.19 7.90
C TRP A 104 -7.36 7.38 8.37
N ARG A 105 -7.28 8.52 7.68
CA ARG A 105 -8.07 9.71 8.02
C ARG A 105 -9.59 9.52 7.92
N ARG A 106 -10.05 8.57 7.10
CA ARG A 106 -11.48 8.26 6.95
C ARG A 106 -12.02 7.40 8.09
N SER A 107 -11.18 6.74 8.85
CA SER A 107 -11.61 5.97 10.01
C SER A 107 -11.91 6.93 11.17
N ARG A 108 -13.17 6.97 11.60
CA ARG A 108 -13.60 7.81 12.74
C ARG A 108 -12.88 7.49 14.04
N ASN A 109 -12.40 6.25 14.20
CA ASN A 109 -11.67 5.80 15.38
C ASN A 109 -10.20 6.23 15.38
N CYS A 110 -9.65 6.57 14.23
CA CYS A 110 -8.25 6.99 14.11
C CYS A 110 -8.03 8.49 14.32
N THR A 111 -9.08 9.31 14.34
CA THR A 111 -8.98 10.76 14.54
C THR A 111 -8.41 11.11 15.93
N ARG A 112 -8.59 10.23 16.92
CA ARG A 112 -7.99 10.37 18.26
C ARG A 112 -6.48 10.16 18.30
N PHE A 113 -5.92 9.40 17.33
CA PHE A 113 -4.50 9.06 17.25
C PHE A 113 -3.72 9.94 16.27
N LEU A 114 -4.41 10.75 15.48
CA LEU A 114 -3.80 11.71 14.55
C LEU A 114 -3.25 12.96 15.21
N ASN A 115 -3.41 13.12 16.53
CA ASN A 115 -2.86 14.24 17.25
C ASN A 115 -1.32 14.13 17.30
N SER A 116 -0.72 14.79 16.34
CA SER A 116 0.64 15.35 16.26
C SER A 116 1.85 14.43 16.16
N SER A 117 1.82 13.16 16.61
CA SER A 117 3.06 12.35 16.68
C SER A 117 3.20 11.24 15.64
N THR A 118 2.10 10.73 15.09
CA THR A 118 2.12 9.60 14.13
C THR A 118 2.34 10.05 12.67
N LEU A 119 1.90 11.23 12.31
CA LEU A 119 2.13 11.81 10.97
C LEU A 119 3.61 12.06 10.63
N PRO A 120 4.45 12.53 11.58
CA PRO A 120 5.88 12.67 11.34
C PRO A 120 6.60 11.34 11.12
N VAL A 121 6.12 10.24 11.71
CA VAL A 121 6.75 8.92 11.59
C VAL A 121 6.48 8.31 10.23
N LEU A 122 5.25 8.36 9.72
CA LEU A 122 4.94 7.99 8.34
C LEU A 122 5.72 8.86 7.34
N ARG A 123 6.06 10.10 7.71
CA ARG A 123 6.91 11.00 6.92
C ARG A 123 8.40 10.67 7.05
N LYS A 124 8.87 10.18 8.21
CA LYS A 124 10.27 9.80 8.44
C LYS A 124 10.64 8.45 7.84
N ILE A 125 9.70 7.51 7.74
CA ILE A 125 9.92 6.20 7.12
C ILE A 125 10.28 6.34 5.64
N SER A 126 9.79 7.39 4.97
CA SER A 126 10.08 7.69 3.57
C SER A 126 11.44 8.37 3.30
N ILE A 127 12.24 8.66 4.32
CA ILE A 127 13.50 9.44 4.17
C ILE A 127 14.73 8.53 4.00
N THR A 128 14.60 7.22 4.09
CA THR A 128 15.72 6.28 3.91
C THR A 128 15.86 5.73 2.48
N SER A 129 15.44 6.46 1.47
CA SER A 129 15.93 6.20 0.12
C SER A 129 17.15 7.09 -0.11
N PRO A 130 18.35 6.54 -0.32
CA PRO A 130 19.49 7.34 -0.71
C PRO A 130 19.21 7.96 -2.08
N THR A 131 19.31 9.28 -2.15
CA THR A 131 19.46 10.02 -3.40
C THR A 131 20.70 9.52 -4.12
N HIS A 132 20.51 8.92 -5.27
CA HIS A 132 21.48 8.85 -6.35
C HIS A 132 20.87 9.46 -7.60
#